data_7fa1e8c1c6857055e16eb50db53f1110
#
_entry.id   7fa1e8c1c6857055e16eb50db53f1110
#
_cell.length_a   1.000
_cell.length_b   1.000
_cell.length_c   1.000
_cell.angle_alpha   90.00
_cell.angle_beta   90.00
_cell.angle_gamma   90.00
#
_symmetry.space_group_name_H-M   'P 1'
#
loop_
_entity.id
_entity.type
_entity.pdbx_description
1 polymer ?
#
loop_
_entity_poly.entity_id
_entity_poly.type
_entity_poly.pdbx_seq_one_letter_code
_entity_poly.pdbx_strand_id
1 'polypeptide(L)'
;MVNDGSADSTAEIVRKAMRYESRIRLISYSLNQGRGKALRTGFAAARGKIICTTDADLSYHESHLVKMIEALQRNPQVDFVVGSPYARGGRTEGVPWHRLLISRLGNKVLGFAMKGSLSTVTGILRAYRSDCIKSLELESDGKELNLEILSKALAMGYKPLEMPAVLRGRIRGQSKFKFKTTALSHIIFSLYERPILLFGLVGLFLMALGMAGGLYIILLWFNSALNPDRPLMTLMVILLLTGLQILLFGFLGTQLVYLRKELYKIQRENKTLQQRLESNLLPRRFFRVKRPAPRT
;
A
#
# COMPACT_ATOMS: atom_id res chain seq x y z
N MET A 1 -4.77 5.64 20.32
CA MET A 1 -3.33 5.62 19.98
C MET A 1 -2.78 4.22 20.16
N VAL A 2 -1.92 3.74 19.28
CA VAL A 2 -1.20 2.48 19.43
C VAL A 2 0.28 2.79 19.65
N ASN A 3 0.84 2.30 20.74
CA ASN A 3 2.26 2.43 21.09
C ASN A 3 2.96 1.11 20.78
N ASP A 4 3.81 1.13 19.79
CA ASP A 4 4.53 -0.02 19.25
C ASP A 4 5.88 -0.22 19.96
N GLY A 5 5.83 -0.51 21.28
CA GLY A 5 7.02 -0.81 22.06
C GLY A 5 7.99 0.37 22.20
N SER A 6 7.50 1.60 22.41
CA SER A 6 8.37 2.76 22.67
C SER A 6 9.12 2.57 23.97
N ALA A 7 10.44 2.80 23.93
CA ALA A 7 11.31 2.73 25.11
C ALA A 7 11.36 4.06 25.90
N ASP A 8 10.73 5.11 25.37
CA ASP A 8 10.65 6.43 25.97
C ASP A 8 9.35 6.64 26.78
N SER A 9 9.15 7.84 27.32
CA SER A 9 7.97 8.23 28.10
C SER A 9 6.66 8.35 27.30
N THR A 10 6.61 7.92 26.01
CA THR A 10 5.42 8.05 25.15
C THR A 10 4.16 7.47 25.80
N ALA A 11 4.24 6.24 26.29
CA ALA A 11 3.09 5.56 26.91
C ALA A 11 2.60 6.29 28.16
N GLU A 12 3.52 6.80 28.97
CA GLU A 12 3.21 7.54 30.19
C GLU A 12 2.52 8.87 29.90
N ILE A 13 3.04 9.62 28.93
CA ILE A 13 2.44 10.89 28.49
C ILE A 13 1.00 10.66 28.02
N VAL A 14 0.75 9.61 27.23
CA VAL A 14 -0.59 9.31 26.76
C VAL A 14 -1.50 8.88 27.91
N ARG A 15 -1.02 8.07 28.88
CA ARG A 15 -1.82 7.73 30.06
C ARG A 15 -2.17 8.96 30.90
N LYS A 16 -1.28 9.94 31.02
CA LYS A 16 -1.59 11.22 31.67
C LYS A 16 -2.71 11.95 30.90
N ALA A 17 -2.61 12.04 29.57
CA ALA A 17 -3.64 12.67 28.75
C ALA A 17 -5.02 11.98 28.88
N MET A 18 -5.05 10.66 29.01
CA MET A 18 -6.30 9.88 29.23
C MET A 18 -7.04 10.27 30.53
N ARG A 19 -6.36 10.85 31.52
CA ARG A 19 -7.01 11.32 32.76
C ARG A 19 -7.85 12.57 32.52
N TYR A 20 -7.50 13.36 31.51
CA TYR A 20 -8.18 14.63 31.19
C TYR A 20 -9.15 14.49 30.00
N GLU A 21 -8.93 13.48 29.15
CA GLU A 21 -9.74 13.26 27.94
C GLU A 21 -10.09 11.78 27.78
N SER A 22 -11.32 11.45 28.14
CA SER A 22 -11.84 10.06 28.16
C SER A 22 -11.95 9.42 26.76
N ARG A 23 -11.95 10.23 25.71
CA ARG A 23 -11.97 9.74 24.31
C ARG A 23 -10.62 9.19 23.86
N ILE A 24 -9.52 9.50 24.57
CA ILE A 24 -8.21 8.95 24.29
C ILE A 24 -8.16 7.51 24.80
N ARG A 25 -7.72 6.59 23.96
CA ARG A 25 -7.46 5.19 24.30
C ARG A 25 -6.04 4.83 23.89
N LEU A 26 -5.35 4.06 24.73
CA LEU A 26 -3.99 3.57 24.48
C LEU A 26 -3.99 2.04 24.42
N ILE A 27 -3.41 1.52 23.33
CA ILE A 27 -3.02 0.12 23.19
C ILE A 27 -1.49 0.10 23.12
N SER A 28 -0.83 -0.70 23.95
CA SER A 28 0.63 -0.77 23.99
C SER A 28 1.11 -2.20 23.82
N TYR A 29 2.20 -2.37 23.10
CA TYR A 29 3.00 -3.59 23.06
C TYR A 29 4.26 -3.44 23.90
N SER A 30 4.77 -4.54 24.44
CA SER A 30 6.06 -4.58 25.16
C SER A 30 7.25 -4.51 24.20
N LEU A 31 7.10 -5.08 22.98
CA LEU A 31 8.13 -5.12 21.94
C LEU A 31 7.61 -4.46 20.67
N ASN A 32 8.52 -3.81 19.96
CA ASN A 32 8.22 -3.22 18.63
C ASN A 32 7.89 -4.34 17.64
N GLN A 33 6.70 -4.30 17.06
CA GLN A 33 6.20 -5.26 16.07
C GLN A 33 6.07 -4.64 14.67
N GLY A 34 6.38 -3.36 14.54
CA GLY A 34 6.35 -2.63 13.29
C GLY A 34 5.09 -1.79 13.09
N ARG A 35 5.27 -0.72 12.28
CA ARG A 35 4.21 0.27 12.01
C ARG A 35 2.95 -0.36 11.43
N GLY A 36 3.07 -1.38 10.59
CA GLY A 36 1.95 -2.08 10.00
C GLY A 36 1.11 -2.78 11.06
N LYS A 37 1.72 -3.50 11.99
CA LYS A 37 1.03 -4.13 13.11
C LYS A 37 0.29 -3.11 13.97
N ALA A 38 0.92 -1.98 14.27
CA ALA A 38 0.30 -0.91 15.03
C ALA A 38 -0.94 -0.34 14.31
N LEU A 39 -0.88 -0.12 13.00
CA LEU A 39 -2.01 0.32 12.20
C LEU A 39 -3.14 -0.71 12.16
N ARG A 40 -2.83 -1.99 11.92
CA ARG A 40 -3.82 -3.09 11.92
C ARG A 40 -4.57 -3.16 13.26
N THR A 41 -3.84 -3.07 14.36
CA THR A 41 -4.45 -3.02 15.71
C THR A 41 -5.32 -1.77 15.89
N GLY A 42 -4.86 -0.62 15.41
CA GLY A 42 -5.64 0.61 15.43
C GLY A 42 -6.94 0.48 14.64
N PHE A 43 -6.91 -0.11 13.45
CA PHE A 43 -8.10 -0.35 12.63
C PHE A 43 -9.09 -1.31 13.30
N ALA A 44 -8.61 -2.40 13.90
CA ALA A 44 -9.45 -3.34 14.62
C ALA A 44 -10.13 -2.69 15.84
N ALA A 45 -9.41 -1.85 16.57
CA ALA A 45 -9.91 -1.15 17.74
C ALA A 45 -10.80 0.07 17.45
N ALA A 46 -10.78 0.57 16.20
CA ALA A 46 -11.53 1.76 15.82
C ALA A 46 -13.05 1.48 15.75
N ARG A 47 -13.86 2.43 16.27
CA ARG A 47 -15.33 2.33 16.34
C ARG A 47 -16.06 3.35 15.47
N GLY A 48 -15.33 4.33 14.93
CA GLY A 48 -15.91 5.42 14.13
C GLY A 48 -16.34 4.96 12.73
N LYS A 49 -17.31 5.63 12.13
CA LYS A 49 -17.70 5.43 10.73
C LYS A 49 -16.61 5.84 9.73
N ILE A 50 -15.77 6.79 10.11
CA ILE A 50 -14.58 7.22 9.37
C ILE A 50 -13.37 6.98 10.27
N ILE A 51 -12.33 6.37 9.73
CA ILE A 51 -11.10 6.05 10.42
C ILE A 51 -9.96 6.80 9.74
N CYS A 52 -9.29 7.66 10.50
CA CYS A 52 -8.16 8.46 10.01
C CYS A 52 -6.84 7.94 10.57
N THR A 53 -5.78 8.04 9.77
CA THR A 53 -4.42 7.71 10.17
C THR A 53 -3.47 8.88 9.94
N THR A 54 -2.58 9.12 10.89
CA THR A 54 -1.50 10.12 10.78
C THR A 54 -0.33 9.69 11.66
N ASP A 55 0.86 10.21 11.38
CA ASP A 55 2.01 10.06 12.27
C ASP A 55 1.88 11.00 13.49
N ALA A 56 2.33 10.53 14.66
CA ALA A 56 2.30 11.31 15.90
C ALA A 56 3.38 12.42 15.95
N ASP A 57 4.26 12.50 14.96
CA ASP A 57 5.34 13.49 14.87
C ASP A 57 4.89 14.85 14.29
N LEU A 58 3.58 14.99 14.03
CA LEU A 58 2.97 16.21 13.49
C LEU A 58 3.57 16.66 12.15
N SER A 59 4.14 15.73 11.38
CA SER A 59 4.59 16.00 9.99
C SER A 59 3.46 16.53 9.10
N TYR A 60 2.22 16.21 9.48
CA TYR A 60 1.01 16.77 8.88
C TYR A 60 0.18 17.49 9.94
N HIS A 61 -0.31 18.67 9.60
CA HIS A 61 -1.19 19.43 10.48
C HIS A 61 -2.56 18.73 10.62
N GLU A 62 -3.14 18.76 11.81
CA GLU A 62 -4.42 18.10 12.12
C GLU A 62 -5.59 18.57 11.26
N SER A 63 -5.56 19.83 10.76
CA SER A 63 -6.58 20.36 9.85
C SER A 63 -6.76 19.53 8.57
N HIS A 64 -5.72 18.79 8.16
CA HIS A 64 -5.86 17.87 7.03
C HIS A 64 -6.84 16.75 7.33
N LEU A 65 -6.88 16.23 8.55
CA LEU A 65 -7.82 15.18 8.95
C LEU A 65 -9.26 15.65 8.84
N VAL A 66 -9.53 16.88 9.31
CA VAL A 66 -10.88 17.49 9.22
C VAL A 66 -11.32 17.60 7.76
N LYS A 67 -10.47 18.16 6.90
CA LYS A 67 -10.76 18.31 5.46
C LYS A 67 -11.01 16.95 4.77
N MET A 68 -10.26 15.90 5.17
CA MET A 68 -10.43 14.57 4.60
C MET A 68 -11.74 13.92 5.06
N ILE A 69 -12.17 14.15 6.31
CA ILE A 69 -13.47 13.72 6.82
C ILE A 69 -14.59 14.40 6.04
N GLU A 70 -14.54 15.73 5.88
CA GLU A 70 -15.49 16.49 5.09
C GLU A 70 -15.56 16.00 3.63
N ALA A 71 -14.40 15.70 3.03
CA ALA A 71 -14.36 15.19 1.66
C ALA A 71 -15.07 13.85 1.53
N LEU A 72 -14.91 12.92 2.50
CA LEU A 72 -15.66 11.66 2.53
C LEU A 72 -17.17 11.88 2.76
N GLN A 73 -17.55 12.87 3.57
CA GLN A 73 -18.95 13.16 3.83
C GLN A 73 -19.66 13.74 2.60
N ARG A 74 -18.97 14.66 1.88
CA ARG A 74 -19.51 15.31 0.67
C ARG A 74 -19.53 14.40 -0.57
N ASN A 75 -18.70 13.32 -0.58
CA ASN A 75 -18.57 12.43 -1.73
C ASN A 75 -18.91 10.97 -1.34
N PRO A 76 -20.19 10.57 -1.33
CA PRO A 76 -20.60 9.22 -0.95
C PRO A 76 -19.98 8.10 -1.80
N GLN A 77 -19.59 8.40 -3.04
CA GLN A 77 -18.95 7.47 -3.98
C GLN A 77 -17.46 7.24 -3.69
N VAL A 78 -16.83 8.03 -2.80
CA VAL A 78 -15.42 7.88 -2.39
C VAL A 78 -15.35 7.02 -1.13
N ASP A 79 -14.49 6.01 -1.15
CA ASP A 79 -14.33 5.06 -0.05
C ASP A 79 -13.18 5.42 0.88
N PHE A 80 -12.14 6.06 0.34
CA PHE A 80 -11.01 6.54 1.13
C PHE A 80 -10.29 7.74 0.49
N VAL A 81 -9.64 8.52 1.33
CA VAL A 81 -8.89 9.72 0.95
C VAL A 81 -7.43 9.53 1.29
N VAL A 82 -6.54 9.94 0.39
CA VAL A 82 -5.08 9.95 0.57
C VAL A 82 -4.60 11.40 0.57
N GLY A 83 -3.96 11.83 1.64
CA GLY A 83 -3.27 13.12 1.71
C GLY A 83 -1.93 13.05 0.99
N SER A 84 -1.73 13.92 0.00
CA SER A 84 -0.56 13.89 -0.87
C SER A 84 0.16 15.23 -0.92
N PRO A 85 1.45 15.26 -0.58
CA PRO A 85 2.28 16.46 -0.80
C PRO A 85 2.63 16.63 -2.29
N TYR A 86 2.36 15.63 -3.13
CA TYR A 86 2.68 15.63 -4.56
C TYR A 86 1.47 15.88 -5.45
N ALA A 87 0.26 15.90 -4.91
CA ALA A 87 -0.95 16.28 -5.61
C ALA A 87 -0.92 17.79 -5.96
N ARG A 88 -1.70 18.19 -6.95
CA ARG A 88 -1.82 19.60 -7.34
C ARG A 88 -2.27 20.44 -6.14
N GLY A 89 -1.45 21.41 -5.73
CA GLY A 89 -1.66 22.23 -4.52
C GLY A 89 -1.03 21.65 -3.25
N GLY A 90 -0.45 20.43 -3.29
CA GLY A 90 0.35 19.87 -2.21
C GLY A 90 1.73 20.54 -2.11
N ARG A 91 2.34 20.53 -0.90
CA ARG A 91 3.65 21.12 -0.65
C ARG A 91 4.47 20.28 0.30
N THR A 92 5.78 20.50 0.24
CA THR A 92 6.75 19.95 1.19
C THR A 92 7.56 21.09 1.78
N GLU A 93 7.65 21.18 3.09
CA GLU A 93 8.34 22.24 3.83
C GLU A 93 9.45 21.62 4.70
N GLY A 94 10.68 22.13 4.60
CA GLY A 94 11.80 21.67 5.42
C GLY A 94 12.24 20.22 5.17
N VAL A 95 11.93 19.65 4.01
CA VAL A 95 12.36 18.29 3.64
C VAL A 95 13.53 18.37 2.66
N PRO A 96 14.66 17.68 2.92
CA PRO A 96 15.82 17.70 2.03
C PRO A 96 15.48 17.23 0.61
N TRP A 97 16.00 17.94 -0.41
CA TRP A 97 15.66 17.72 -1.82
C TRP A 97 15.93 16.27 -2.31
N HIS A 98 17.03 15.66 -1.87
CA HIS A 98 17.37 14.28 -2.23
C HIS A 98 16.35 13.27 -1.71
N ARG A 99 15.76 13.50 -0.52
CA ARG A 99 14.65 12.67 0.00
C ARG A 99 13.39 12.85 -0.81
N LEU A 100 13.11 14.07 -1.27
CA LEU A 100 11.96 14.35 -2.12
C LEU A 100 12.09 13.65 -3.47
N LEU A 101 13.27 13.71 -4.09
CA LEU A 101 13.53 13.04 -5.37
C LEU A 101 13.30 11.52 -5.25
N ILE A 102 13.90 10.89 -4.24
CA ILE A 102 13.74 9.45 -3.98
C ILE A 102 12.28 9.11 -3.72
N SER A 103 11.59 9.92 -2.90
CA SER A 103 10.18 9.68 -2.58
C SER A 103 9.28 9.84 -3.80
N ARG A 104 9.48 10.87 -4.62
CA ARG A 104 8.73 11.08 -5.88
C ARG A 104 8.95 9.91 -6.85
N LEU A 105 10.21 9.52 -7.06
CA LEU A 105 10.54 8.41 -7.96
C LEU A 105 9.93 7.10 -7.45
N GLY A 106 10.07 6.80 -6.16
CA GLY A 106 9.48 5.61 -5.54
C GLY A 106 7.95 5.60 -5.67
N ASN A 107 7.27 6.71 -5.39
CA ASN A 107 5.82 6.80 -5.55
C ASN A 107 5.40 6.66 -7.02
N LYS A 108 6.15 7.22 -7.99
CA LYS A 108 5.88 7.07 -9.42
C LYS A 108 5.98 5.62 -9.88
N VAL A 109 7.05 4.92 -9.49
CA VAL A 109 7.26 3.50 -9.81
C VAL A 109 6.15 2.63 -9.20
N LEU A 110 5.85 2.82 -7.91
CA LEU A 110 4.82 2.08 -7.20
C LEU A 110 3.40 2.41 -7.73
N GLY A 111 3.11 3.68 -8.03
CA GLY A 111 1.85 4.10 -8.63
C GLY A 111 1.64 3.44 -9.99
N PHE A 112 2.68 3.40 -10.82
CA PHE A 112 2.65 2.67 -12.10
C PHE A 112 2.40 1.17 -11.88
N ALA A 113 3.03 0.55 -10.87
CA ALA A 113 2.81 -0.87 -10.55
C ALA A 113 1.36 -1.17 -10.14
N MET A 114 0.68 -0.25 -9.46
CA MET A 114 -0.69 -0.43 -8.98
C MET A 114 -1.80 0.02 -9.94
N LYS A 115 -1.47 0.48 -11.15
CA LYS A 115 -2.44 1.07 -12.12
C LYS A 115 -3.27 2.21 -11.50
N GLY A 116 -2.75 2.90 -10.50
CA GLY A 116 -3.43 3.98 -9.79
C GLY A 116 -3.05 5.37 -10.33
N SER A 117 -3.98 6.32 -10.24
CA SER A 117 -3.76 7.73 -10.59
C SER A 117 -3.22 8.56 -9.42
N LEU A 118 -2.81 7.91 -8.32
CA LEU A 118 -2.37 8.59 -7.09
C LEU A 118 -0.89 8.97 -7.18
N SER A 119 -0.57 10.21 -6.83
CA SER A 119 0.81 10.71 -6.75
C SER A 119 1.53 10.26 -5.48
N THR A 120 0.78 9.89 -4.42
CA THR A 120 1.32 9.36 -3.17
C THR A 120 0.69 8.02 -2.83
N VAL A 121 1.51 6.96 -2.79
CA VAL A 121 1.06 5.60 -2.47
C VAL A 121 1.59 5.09 -1.13
N THR A 122 2.69 5.67 -0.63
CA THR A 122 3.34 5.25 0.63
C THR A 122 2.96 6.08 1.85
N GLY A 123 2.26 7.21 1.66
CA GLY A 123 1.86 8.14 2.72
C GLY A 123 0.95 7.50 3.76
N ILE A 124 1.09 7.95 5.02
CA ILE A 124 0.27 7.49 6.15
C ILE A 124 -0.96 8.38 6.38
N LEU A 125 -0.94 9.64 5.91
CA LEU A 125 -2.07 10.54 6.06
C LEU A 125 -3.23 10.06 5.18
N ARG A 126 -4.18 9.39 5.80
CA ARG A 126 -5.33 8.79 5.11
C ARG A 126 -6.59 8.84 5.95
N ALA A 127 -7.73 8.86 5.27
CA ALA A 127 -9.04 8.69 5.89
C ALA A 127 -9.81 7.62 5.11
N TYR A 128 -10.46 6.71 5.82
CA TYR A 128 -11.18 5.58 5.25
C TYR A 128 -12.61 5.54 5.78
N ARG A 129 -13.56 5.11 4.96
CA ARG A 129 -14.81 4.59 5.50
C ARG A 129 -14.51 3.30 6.27
N SER A 130 -15.16 3.13 7.42
CA SER A 130 -14.94 1.96 8.29
C SER A 130 -15.13 0.65 7.52
N ASP A 131 -16.17 0.57 6.70
CA ASP A 131 -16.50 -0.63 5.94
C ASP A 131 -15.42 -0.96 4.91
N CYS A 132 -14.81 0.06 4.27
CA CYS A 132 -13.70 -0.13 3.37
C CYS A 132 -12.50 -0.76 4.08
N ILE A 133 -11.96 -0.10 5.12
CA ILE A 133 -10.73 -0.58 5.74
C ILE A 133 -10.90 -1.89 6.51
N LYS A 134 -12.05 -2.12 7.13
CA LYS A 134 -12.35 -3.34 7.87
C LYS A 134 -12.68 -4.55 6.99
N SER A 135 -13.03 -4.33 5.71
CA SER A 135 -13.21 -5.43 4.76
C SER A 135 -11.88 -6.02 4.29
N LEU A 136 -10.78 -5.26 4.40
CA LEU A 136 -9.47 -5.68 3.95
C LEU A 136 -8.83 -6.65 4.96
N GLU A 137 -8.41 -7.80 4.48
CA GLU A 137 -7.58 -8.74 5.24
C GLU A 137 -6.12 -8.28 5.12
N LEU A 138 -5.62 -7.63 6.15
CA LEU A 138 -4.29 -7.02 6.17
C LEU A 138 -3.30 -7.92 6.91
N GLU A 139 -2.12 -8.14 6.30
CA GLU A 139 -1.12 -9.09 6.79
C GLU A 139 0.21 -8.42 7.15
N SER A 140 0.60 -7.39 6.38
CA SER A 140 1.90 -6.72 6.54
C SER A 140 2.07 -6.06 7.90
N ASP A 141 3.22 -6.26 8.52
CA ASP A 141 3.57 -5.64 9.80
C ASP A 141 4.51 -4.43 9.66
N GLY A 142 5.08 -4.20 8.47
CA GLY A 142 6.02 -3.14 8.17
C GLY A 142 5.41 -1.91 7.49
N LYS A 143 6.26 -1.18 6.77
CA LYS A 143 5.88 0.04 6.03
C LYS A 143 5.08 -0.26 4.76
N GLU A 144 5.20 -1.45 4.25
CA GLU A 144 4.49 -1.99 3.08
C GLU A 144 2.98 -2.10 3.30
N LEU A 145 2.50 -2.06 4.54
CA LEU A 145 1.06 -2.09 4.84
C LEU A 145 0.27 -1.02 4.07
N ASN A 146 0.81 0.19 3.93
CA ASN A 146 0.13 1.25 3.18
C ASN A 146 -0.03 0.92 1.69
N LEU A 147 0.91 0.16 1.12
CA LEU A 147 0.85 -0.33 -0.25
C LEU A 147 -0.15 -1.50 -0.35
N GLU A 148 -0.13 -2.39 0.63
CA GLU A 148 -1.07 -3.51 0.73
C GLU A 148 -2.52 -3.00 0.80
N ILE A 149 -2.81 -2.03 1.69
CA ILE A 149 -4.13 -1.41 1.79
C ILE A 149 -4.56 -0.86 0.43
N LEU A 150 -3.69 -0.09 -0.22
CA LEU A 150 -4.02 0.55 -1.48
C LEU A 150 -4.25 -0.49 -2.59
N SER A 151 -3.37 -1.48 -2.72
CA SER A 151 -3.51 -2.55 -3.71
C SER A 151 -4.79 -3.35 -3.51
N LYS A 152 -5.06 -3.82 -2.28
CA LYS A 152 -6.27 -4.59 -1.95
C LYS A 152 -7.54 -3.75 -2.14
N ALA A 153 -7.55 -2.48 -1.69
CA ALA A 153 -8.69 -1.59 -1.85
C ALA A 153 -9.02 -1.35 -3.33
N LEU A 154 -8.02 -1.02 -4.15
CA LEU A 154 -8.21 -0.82 -5.60
C LEU A 154 -8.63 -2.12 -6.30
N ALA A 155 -8.07 -3.27 -5.92
CA ALA A 155 -8.46 -4.56 -6.47
C ALA A 155 -9.92 -4.92 -6.16
N MET A 156 -10.39 -4.57 -4.96
CA MET A 156 -11.80 -4.70 -4.56
C MET A 156 -12.71 -3.64 -5.18
N GLY A 157 -12.21 -2.70 -5.98
CA GLY A 157 -12.99 -1.66 -6.66
C GLY A 157 -13.39 -0.50 -5.76
N TYR A 158 -12.72 -0.31 -4.61
CA TYR A 158 -12.90 0.90 -3.78
C TYR A 158 -12.30 2.13 -4.46
N LYS A 159 -12.97 3.26 -4.34
CA LYS A 159 -12.63 4.50 -5.05
C LYS A 159 -11.82 5.43 -4.16
N PRO A 160 -10.55 5.72 -4.51
CA PRO A 160 -9.72 6.70 -3.82
C PRO A 160 -10.06 8.13 -4.25
N LEU A 161 -9.80 9.08 -3.34
CA LEU A 161 -9.67 10.50 -3.63
C LEU A 161 -8.31 10.97 -3.13
N GLU A 162 -7.53 11.63 -3.98
CA GLU A 162 -6.28 12.25 -3.56
C GLU A 162 -6.52 13.74 -3.24
N MET A 163 -6.04 14.16 -2.07
CA MET A 163 -6.16 15.55 -1.61
C MET A 163 -4.79 16.17 -1.36
N PRO A 164 -4.60 17.46 -1.70
CA PRO A 164 -3.36 18.15 -1.41
C PRO A 164 -3.11 18.22 0.11
N ALA A 165 -1.87 17.94 0.50
CA ALA A 165 -1.42 18.04 1.88
C ALA A 165 -0.07 18.75 1.97
N VAL A 166 0.22 19.34 3.12
CA VAL A 166 1.51 19.96 3.41
C VAL A 166 2.30 19.02 4.31
N LEU A 167 3.37 18.45 3.76
CA LEU A 167 4.31 17.61 4.52
C LEU A 167 5.41 18.52 5.07
N ARG A 168 5.51 18.60 6.39
CA ARG A 168 6.54 19.33 7.10
C ARG A 168 7.69 18.43 7.51
N GLY A 169 8.89 18.97 7.50
CA GLY A 169 10.03 18.32 8.15
C GLY A 169 9.75 18.11 9.64
N ARG A 170 10.22 17.02 10.20
CA ARG A 170 10.04 16.71 11.63
C ARG A 170 10.61 17.83 12.49
N ILE A 171 9.82 18.28 13.46
CA ILE A 171 10.25 19.32 14.42
C ILE A 171 11.16 18.71 15.48
N ARG A 172 10.97 17.44 15.87
CA ARG A 172 11.74 16.73 16.89
C ARG A 172 12.05 15.28 16.47
N GLY A 173 13.20 14.76 16.94
CA GLY A 173 13.62 13.38 16.75
C GLY A 173 14.43 13.12 15.48
N GLN A 174 15.25 12.06 15.51
CA GLN A 174 16.04 11.62 14.36
C GLN A 174 15.25 10.65 13.49
N SER A 175 15.45 10.75 12.18
CA SER A 175 14.81 9.83 11.23
C SER A 175 15.38 8.42 11.37
N LYS A 176 14.58 7.47 11.85
CA LYS A 176 14.91 6.02 11.82
C LYS A 176 14.73 5.42 10.40
N PHE A 177 14.77 6.26 9.36
CA PHE A 177 14.57 5.82 7.98
C PHE A 177 15.80 5.06 7.49
N LYS A 178 15.68 3.74 7.35
CA LYS A 178 16.68 2.88 6.74
C LYS A 178 16.39 2.78 5.24
N PHE A 179 17.09 3.58 4.43
CA PHE A 179 16.87 3.66 2.97
C PHE A 179 16.94 2.29 2.29
N LYS A 180 18.00 1.52 2.54
CA LYS A 180 18.23 0.21 1.89
C LYS A 180 17.05 -0.76 2.12
N THR A 181 16.61 -0.92 3.38
CA THR A 181 15.51 -1.83 3.71
C THR A 181 14.17 -1.35 3.16
N THR A 182 13.90 -0.05 3.16
CA THR A 182 12.66 0.49 2.61
C THR A 182 12.63 0.40 1.09
N ALA A 183 13.74 0.71 0.40
CA ALA A 183 13.85 0.56 -1.05
C ALA A 183 13.66 -0.90 -1.46
N LEU A 184 14.31 -1.84 -0.76
CA LEU A 184 14.18 -3.26 -1.04
C LEU A 184 12.74 -3.76 -0.86
N SER A 185 12.05 -3.40 0.24
CA SER A 185 10.65 -3.79 0.43
C SER A 185 9.72 -3.22 -0.64
N HIS A 186 9.97 -1.99 -1.10
CA HIS A 186 9.20 -1.40 -2.19
C HIS A 186 9.45 -2.08 -3.55
N ILE A 187 10.70 -2.46 -3.83
CA ILE A 187 11.05 -3.22 -5.03
C ILE A 187 10.35 -4.58 -4.99
N ILE A 188 10.49 -5.33 -3.90
CA ILE A 188 9.85 -6.63 -3.71
C ILE A 188 8.32 -6.50 -3.89
N PHE A 189 7.70 -5.48 -3.29
CA PHE A 189 6.28 -5.24 -3.47
C PHE A 189 5.90 -4.95 -4.93
N SER A 190 6.69 -4.11 -5.63
CA SER A 190 6.47 -3.81 -7.06
C SER A 190 6.56 -5.07 -7.93
N LEU A 191 7.51 -5.94 -7.64
CA LEU A 191 7.68 -7.23 -8.32
C LEU A 191 6.50 -8.18 -8.05
N TYR A 192 6.01 -8.18 -6.81
CA TYR A 192 4.84 -8.97 -6.42
C TYR A 192 3.55 -8.50 -7.12
N GLU A 193 3.41 -7.20 -7.38
CA GLU A 193 2.25 -6.64 -8.10
C GLU A 193 2.35 -6.73 -9.62
N ARG A 194 3.57 -6.73 -10.19
CA ARG A 194 3.81 -6.82 -11.63
C ARG A 194 5.03 -7.69 -11.96
N PRO A 195 4.92 -9.01 -11.85
CA PRO A 195 6.02 -9.92 -12.14
C PRO A 195 6.60 -9.74 -13.55
N ILE A 196 5.74 -9.41 -14.52
CA ILE A 196 6.16 -9.24 -15.93
C ILE A 196 7.21 -8.13 -16.12
N LEU A 197 7.26 -7.10 -15.25
CA LEU A 197 8.24 -6.03 -15.39
C LEU A 197 9.65 -6.51 -15.11
N LEU A 198 9.86 -7.34 -14.08
CA LEU A 198 11.19 -7.88 -13.79
C LEU A 198 11.53 -9.02 -14.73
N PHE A 199 10.70 -10.07 -14.71
CA PHE A 199 10.96 -11.26 -15.51
C PHE A 199 10.95 -10.95 -17.00
N GLY A 200 10.08 -10.03 -17.44
CA GLY A 200 10.05 -9.55 -18.82
C GLY A 200 11.34 -8.85 -19.25
N LEU A 201 11.84 -7.91 -18.44
CA LEU A 201 13.09 -7.21 -18.75
C LEU A 201 14.28 -8.16 -18.79
N VAL A 202 14.42 -9.05 -17.79
CA VAL A 202 15.51 -10.01 -17.73
C VAL A 202 15.42 -11.02 -18.88
N GLY A 203 14.22 -11.56 -19.15
CA GLY A 203 13.99 -12.50 -20.24
C GLY A 203 14.30 -11.91 -21.61
N LEU A 204 13.81 -10.68 -21.88
CA LEU A 204 14.09 -9.96 -23.12
C LEU A 204 15.59 -9.64 -23.27
N PHE A 205 16.25 -9.26 -22.21
CA PHE A 205 17.68 -9.00 -22.22
C PHE A 205 18.49 -10.26 -22.60
N LEU A 206 18.18 -11.39 -21.97
CA LEU A 206 18.85 -12.67 -22.29
C LEU A 206 18.57 -13.12 -23.72
N MET A 207 17.31 -12.96 -24.20
CA MET A 207 16.95 -13.26 -25.58
C MET A 207 17.72 -12.34 -26.55
N ALA A 208 17.82 -11.05 -26.26
CA ALA A 208 18.57 -10.11 -27.11
C ALA A 208 20.05 -10.48 -27.19
N LEU A 209 20.68 -10.91 -26.08
CA LEU A 209 22.04 -11.43 -26.06
C LEU A 209 22.17 -12.73 -26.89
N GLY A 210 21.21 -13.63 -26.74
CA GLY A 210 21.18 -14.88 -27.51
C GLY A 210 21.02 -14.61 -29.01
N MET A 211 20.14 -13.65 -29.40
CA MET A 211 19.96 -13.26 -30.80
C MET A 211 21.21 -12.56 -31.35
N ALA A 212 21.88 -11.72 -30.59
CA ALA A 212 23.15 -11.09 -30.98
C ALA A 212 24.23 -12.14 -31.21
N GLY A 213 24.31 -13.15 -30.33
CA GLY A 213 25.20 -14.30 -30.49
C GLY A 213 24.87 -15.10 -31.76
N GLY A 214 23.59 -15.32 -32.02
CA GLY A 214 23.14 -15.98 -33.25
C GLY A 214 23.51 -15.21 -34.52
N LEU A 215 23.30 -13.89 -34.55
CA LEU A 215 23.72 -13.03 -35.65
C LEU A 215 25.25 -13.11 -35.88
N TYR A 216 26.01 -13.08 -34.79
CA TYR A 216 27.46 -13.21 -34.87
C TYR A 216 27.90 -14.59 -35.43
N ILE A 217 27.23 -15.66 -35.08
CA ILE A 217 27.47 -17.01 -35.62
C ILE A 217 27.17 -17.03 -37.13
N ILE A 218 26.09 -16.39 -37.59
CA ILE A 218 25.75 -16.29 -39.02
C ILE A 218 26.85 -15.52 -39.77
N LEU A 219 27.36 -14.42 -39.22
CA LEU A 219 28.46 -13.66 -39.80
C LEU A 219 29.76 -14.51 -39.92
N LEU A 220 30.07 -15.31 -38.90
CA LEU A 220 31.21 -16.25 -38.96
C LEU A 220 31.03 -17.32 -40.04
N TRP A 221 29.79 -17.78 -40.24
CA TRP A 221 29.47 -18.75 -41.28
C TRP A 221 29.72 -18.17 -42.67
N PHE A 222 29.23 -16.96 -42.97
CA PHE A 222 29.44 -16.28 -44.23
C PHE A 222 30.94 -16.02 -44.53
N ASN A 223 31.74 -15.80 -43.48
CA ASN A 223 33.21 -15.59 -43.62
C ASN A 223 34.01 -16.89 -43.59
N SER A 224 33.34 -18.06 -43.69
CA SER A 224 34.01 -19.38 -43.63
C SER A 224 34.89 -19.58 -42.36
N ALA A 225 34.61 -18.82 -41.29
CA ALA A 225 35.33 -18.85 -40.03
C ALA A 225 34.60 -19.60 -38.92
N LEU A 226 33.51 -20.29 -39.27
CA LEU A 226 32.70 -21.05 -38.30
C LEU A 226 33.45 -22.31 -37.88
N ASN A 227 33.63 -22.45 -36.56
CA ASN A 227 34.11 -23.70 -35.96
C ASN A 227 32.92 -24.32 -35.20
N PRO A 228 32.41 -25.52 -35.59
CA PRO A 228 31.26 -26.17 -35.00
C PRO A 228 31.42 -26.48 -33.50
N ASP A 229 32.63 -26.72 -33.04
CA ASP A 229 32.93 -27.09 -31.65
C ASP A 229 33.01 -25.88 -30.69
N ARG A 230 32.65 -24.69 -31.17
CA ARG A 230 32.69 -23.51 -30.31
C ARG A 230 31.58 -23.54 -29.25
N PRO A 231 31.89 -23.31 -27.97
CA PRO A 231 30.86 -23.17 -26.89
C PRO A 231 29.86 -22.08 -27.13
N LEU A 232 30.11 -21.15 -28.06
CA LEU A 232 29.24 -20.03 -28.40
C LEU A 232 27.87 -20.47 -28.91
N MET A 233 27.81 -21.55 -29.71
CA MET A 233 26.52 -22.08 -30.22
C MET A 233 25.62 -22.58 -29.05
N THR A 234 26.22 -23.36 -28.14
CA THR A 234 25.53 -23.84 -26.96
C THR A 234 25.10 -22.68 -26.05
N LEU A 235 25.97 -21.69 -25.85
CA LEU A 235 25.64 -20.49 -25.05
C LEU A 235 24.46 -19.71 -25.65
N MET A 236 24.41 -19.51 -26.97
CA MET A 236 23.31 -18.86 -27.66
C MET A 236 21.99 -19.60 -27.39
N VAL A 237 21.95 -20.91 -27.56
CA VAL A 237 20.75 -21.73 -27.34
C VAL A 237 20.31 -21.62 -25.87
N ILE A 238 21.24 -21.74 -24.93
CA ILE A 238 20.95 -21.60 -23.49
C ILE A 238 20.36 -20.22 -23.19
N LEU A 239 20.93 -19.13 -23.72
CA LEU A 239 20.44 -17.77 -23.51
C LEU A 239 19.03 -17.57 -24.04
N LEU A 240 18.73 -18.08 -25.27
CA LEU A 240 17.40 -17.99 -25.85
C LEU A 240 16.37 -18.79 -25.08
N LEU A 241 16.66 -20.04 -24.73
CA LEU A 241 15.75 -20.89 -23.98
C LEU A 241 15.51 -20.35 -22.56
N THR A 242 16.57 -19.94 -21.86
CA THR A 242 16.46 -19.36 -20.52
C THR A 242 15.70 -18.03 -20.56
N GLY A 243 15.97 -17.19 -21.56
CA GLY A 243 15.24 -15.93 -21.75
C GLY A 243 13.74 -16.15 -21.99
N LEU A 244 13.38 -17.11 -22.85
CA LEU A 244 11.99 -17.50 -23.09
C LEU A 244 11.34 -18.06 -21.82
N GLN A 245 12.02 -18.94 -21.10
CA GLN A 245 11.54 -19.54 -19.85
C GLN A 245 11.23 -18.45 -18.80
N ILE A 246 12.13 -17.47 -18.64
CA ILE A 246 11.94 -16.35 -17.71
C ILE A 246 10.75 -15.49 -18.13
N LEU A 247 10.56 -15.24 -19.43
CA LEU A 247 9.38 -14.53 -19.94
C LEU A 247 8.08 -15.28 -19.60
N LEU A 248 8.05 -16.58 -19.78
CA LEU A 248 6.90 -17.42 -19.42
C LEU A 248 6.59 -17.36 -17.93
N PHE A 249 7.60 -17.37 -17.06
CA PHE A 249 7.39 -17.18 -15.62
C PHE A 249 6.82 -15.79 -15.30
N GLY A 250 7.25 -14.75 -15.99
CA GLY A 250 6.68 -13.41 -15.88
C GLY A 250 5.21 -13.35 -16.27
N PHE A 251 4.86 -14.02 -17.36
CA PHE A 251 3.47 -14.16 -17.82
C PHE A 251 2.62 -14.91 -16.79
N LEU A 252 3.03 -16.12 -16.37
CA LEU A 252 2.32 -16.93 -15.37
C LEU A 252 2.14 -16.16 -14.05
N GLY A 253 3.19 -15.50 -13.56
CA GLY A 253 3.11 -14.64 -12.37
C GLY A 253 2.07 -13.52 -12.52
N THR A 254 1.94 -12.95 -13.72
CA THR A 254 0.93 -11.91 -13.99
C THR A 254 -0.49 -12.49 -13.96
N GLN A 255 -0.71 -13.72 -14.49
CA GLN A 255 -2.00 -14.40 -14.40
C GLN A 255 -2.37 -14.70 -12.95
N LEU A 256 -1.42 -15.13 -12.11
CA LEU A 256 -1.66 -15.35 -10.68
C LEU A 256 -2.06 -14.06 -9.96
N VAL A 257 -1.42 -12.93 -10.28
CA VAL A 257 -1.81 -11.62 -9.73
C VAL A 257 -3.23 -11.24 -10.17
N TYR A 258 -3.59 -11.50 -11.42
CA TYR A 258 -4.94 -11.25 -11.92
C TYR A 258 -5.98 -12.09 -11.18
N LEU A 259 -5.77 -13.40 -11.07
CA LEU A 259 -6.66 -14.31 -10.33
C LEU A 259 -6.82 -13.88 -8.86
N ARG A 260 -5.73 -13.50 -8.20
CA ARG A 260 -5.78 -12.98 -6.84
C ARG A 260 -6.67 -11.74 -6.73
N LYS A 261 -6.61 -10.82 -7.68
CA LYS A 261 -7.45 -9.62 -7.70
C LYS A 261 -8.93 -9.93 -7.92
N GLU A 262 -9.24 -10.92 -8.72
CA GLU A 262 -10.62 -11.40 -8.89
C GLU A 262 -11.15 -12.04 -7.59
N LEU A 263 -10.32 -12.84 -6.89
CA LEU A 263 -10.68 -13.40 -5.58
C LEU A 263 -11.01 -12.30 -4.56
N TYR A 264 -10.27 -11.19 -4.54
CA TYR A 264 -10.58 -10.07 -3.64
C TYR A 264 -11.95 -9.43 -3.95
N LYS A 265 -12.35 -9.34 -5.22
CA LYS A 265 -13.69 -8.85 -5.59
C LYS A 265 -14.77 -9.79 -5.08
N ILE A 266 -14.61 -11.10 -5.29
CA ILE A 266 -15.55 -12.11 -4.80
C ILE A 266 -15.67 -12.06 -3.27
N GLN A 267 -14.55 -11.91 -2.55
CA GLN A 267 -14.56 -11.75 -1.09
C GLN A 267 -15.37 -10.52 -0.65
N ARG A 268 -15.23 -9.38 -1.34
CA ARG A 268 -16.01 -8.18 -1.07
C ARG A 268 -17.50 -8.43 -1.27
N GLU A 269 -17.88 -9.02 -2.39
CA GLU A 269 -19.28 -9.34 -2.71
C GLU A 269 -19.88 -10.26 -1.66
N ASN A 270 -19.17 -11.32 -1.27
CA ASN A 270 -19.60 -12.25 -0.22
C ASN A 270 -19.78 -11.55 1.12
N LYS A 271 -18.85 -10.69 1.55
CA LYS A 271 -19.00 -9.91 2.79
C LYS A 271 -20.21 -8.97 2.72
N THR A 272 -20.43 -8.33 1.58
CA THR A 272 -21.58 -7.45 1.39
C THR A 272 -22.92 -8.23 1.45
N LEU A 273 -22.96 -9.43 0.85
CA LEU A 273 -24.12 -10.31 0.92
C LEU A 273 -24.39 -10.78 2.35
N GLN A 274 -23.36 -11.20 3.09
CA GLN A 274 -23.48 -11.59 4.49
C GLN A 274 -24.06 -10.45 5.34
N GLN A 275 -23.54 -9.23 5.21
CA GLN A 275 -24.04 -8.05 5.94
C GLN A 275 -25.51 -7.75 5.61
N ARG A 276 -25.91 -7.89 4.35
CA ARG A 276 -27.31 -7.73 3.94
C ARG A 276 -28.23 -8.83 4.52
N LEU A 277 -27.77 -10.08 4.55
CA LEU A 277 -28.50 -11.18 5.16
C LEU A 277 -28.67 -10.96 6.67
N GLU A 278 -27.61 -10.59 7.38
CA GLU A 278 -27.68 -10.27 8.80
C GLU A 278 -28.62 -9.09 9.11
N SER A 279 -28.57 -8.03 8.28
CA SER A 279 -29.48 -6.88 8.44
C SER A 279 -30.95 -7.22 8.18
N ASN A 280 -31.21 -8.19 7.31
CA ASN A 280 -32.56 -8.66 7.00
C ASN A 280 -33.09 -9.68 8.02
N LEU A 281 -32.18 -10.47 8.63
CA LEU A 281 -32.53 -11.49 9.63
C LEU A 281 -32.73 -10.90 11.03
N LEU A 282 -32.17 -9.74 11.33
CA LEU A 282 -32.44 -9.04 12.61
C LEU A 282 -33.85 -8.39 12.54
N PRO A 283 -34.86 -8.93 13.25
CA PRO A 283 -36.18 -8.35 13.20
C PRO A 283 -36.14 -6.94 13.78
N ARG A 284 -36.80 -5.98 13.11
CA ARG A 284 -37.02 -4.57 13.55
C ARG A 284 -37.71 -4.40 14.91
N ARG A 285 -37.62 -5.37 15.83
CA ARG A 285 -38.44 -5.46 17.03
C ARG A 285 -37.83 -4.98 18.34
N PHE A 286 -36.63 -4.38 18.37
CA PHE A 286 -36.03 -4.02 19.67
C PHE A 286 -35.75 -2.53 19.90
N PHE A 287 -36.33 -1.60 19.14
CA PHE A 287 -36.25 -0.17 19.46
C PHE A 287 -37.62 0.47 19.62
N ARG A 288 -38.48 -0.14 20.42
CA ARG A 288 -39.63 0.60 21.05
C ARG A 288 -39.23 0.86 22.51
N VAL A 289 -38.45 1.90 22.74
CA VAL A 289 -38.34 2.48 24.09
C VAL A 289 -39.72 3.03 24.45
N LYS A 290 -40.42 2.36 25.36
CA LYS A 290 -41.60 2.91 26.01
C LYS A 290 -41.17 4.18 26.73
N ARG A 291 -41.64 5.33 26.26
CA ARG A 291 -41.56 6.57 27.04
C ARG A 291 -42.44 6.35 28.30
N PRO A 292 -41.93 6.63 29.52
CA PRO A 292 -42.76 6.61 30.70
C PRO A 292 -43.86 7.69 30.59
N ALA A 293 -45.07 7.35 31.00
CA ALA A 293 -46.19 8.26 31.03
C ALA A 293 -45.93 9.42 32.01
N PRO A 294 -46.41 10.66 31.74
CA PRO A 294 -46.27 11.76 32.68
C PRO A 294 -47.10 11.45 33.93
N ARG A 295 -46.47 11.59 35.08
CA ARG A 295 -47.14 11.54 36.39
C ARG A 295 -47.96 12.83 36.51
N THR A 296 -49.29 12.67 36.67
CA THR A 296 -50.20 13.70 37.15
C THR A 296 -49.99 13.97 38.63
#